data_7e4659d33bb79ee9c9f6cf314f064c73
#
_entry.id   7e4659d33bb79ee9c9f6cf314f064c73
#
_cell.length_a   1.000
_cell.length_b   1.000
_cell.length_c   1.000
_cell.angle_alpha   90.00
_cell.angle_beta   90.00
_cell.angle_gamma   90.00
#
_symmetry.space_group_name_H-M   'P 1'
#
loop_
_entity.id
_entity.type
_entity.pdbx_description
1 polymer ?
#
loop_
_entity_poly.entity_id
_entity_poly.type
_entity_poly.pdbx_seq_one_letter_code
_entity_poly.pdbx_strand_id
1 'polypeptide(L)'
;MDKKYNIGVFDSGYGGLTILKEIEKRLPDYNYIYLGDNARAPYGNRSFETVYKYTLEAVKKLFELDCNIIILACNTASAKALRSIQQKDLESIAPGKRVLGVIRPSTEAVDSLSKSKHIGILGTVGTVKSESYIIEIQKMYPTISVKQEACPMWVPLVENDEYLLDGADYFIKKNINNLLQKDSSIDTIILGCTHYPLLIDKIRKYTPLGITIINQGEIVANSFCNYLERHPELEKDCFRKGERQYLTTDSTELFDLMGSKFLGKDICSQKISL
;
A
#
# COMPACT_ATOMS: atom_id res chain seq x y z
N MET A 1 25.75 -23.93 -0.07
CA MET A 1 25.10 -22.89 -0.93
C MET A 1 24.31 -21.98 -0.02
N ASP A 2 24.54 -20.69 -0.07
CA ASP A 2 23.77 -19.73 0.73
C ASP A 2 22.32 -19.78 0.29
N LYS A 3 21.39 -19.86 1.25
CA LYS A 3 19.96 -19.92 0.98
C LYS A 3 19.52 -18.61 0.36
N LYS A 4 18.82 -18.67 -0.78
CA LYS A 4 18.23 -17.52 -1.44
C LYS A 4 16.76 -17.38 -1.12
N TYR A 5 16.24 -16.17 -1.22
CA TYR A 5 14.89 -15.82 -0.79
C TYR A 5 14.16 -14.97 -1.83
N ASN A 6 12.84 -15.03 -1.80
CA ASN A 6 11.95 -14.16 -2.55
C ASN A 6 11.65 -12.88 -1.76
N ILE A 7 11.18 -11.85 -2.45
CA ILE A 7 10.60 -10.66 -1.84
C ILE A 7 9.07 -10.85 -1.81
N GLY A 8 8.49 -10.83 -0.62
CA GLY A 8 7.05 -10.91 -0.43
C GLY A 8 6.38 -9.55 -0.54
N VAL A 9 5.23 -9.50 -1.21
CA VAL A 9 4.37 -8.30 -1.27
C VAL A 9 2.96 -8.71 -0.85
N PHE A 10 2.45 -8.11 0.20
CA PHE A 10 1.14 -8.42 0.76
C PHE A 10 0.17 -7.26 0.61
N ASP A 11 -1.04 -7.57 0.20
CA ASP A 11 -2.18 -6.66 0.22
C ASP A 11 -3.46 -7.40 0.66
N SER A 12 -4.44 -6.66 1.13
CA SER A 12 -5.76 -7.22 1.47
C SER A 12 -6.56 -7.69 0.25
N GLY A 13 -6.12 -7.36 -0.96
CA GLY A 13 -6.82 -7.70 -2.20
C GLY A 13 -5.94 -7.49 -3.43
N TYR A 14 -6.44 -6.68 -4.36
CA TYR A 14 -5.78 -6.43 -5.66
C TYR A 14 -4.89 -5.19 -5.65
N GLY A 15 -5.22 -4.20 -4.81
CA GLY A 15 -4.68 -2.85 -4.88
C GLY A 15 -3.16 -2.78 -4.78
N GLY A 16 -2.55 -3.65 -3.97
CA GLY A 16 -1.09 -3.71 -3.79
C GLY A 16 -0.31 -4.01 -5.07
N LEU A 17 -0.96 -4.51 -6.12
CA LEU A 17 -0.37 -4.69 -7.44
C LEU A 17 0.07 -3.35 -8.05
N THR A 18 -0.55 -2.23 -7.70
CA THR A 18 -0.09 -0.89 -8.11
C THR A 18 1.27 -0.54 -7.51
N ILE A 19 1.55 -1.00 -6.30
CA ILE A 19 2.85 -0.83 -5.64
C ILE A 19 3.88 -1.80 -6.25
N LEU A 20 3.51 -3.09 -6.40
CA LEU A 20 4.39 -4.09 -7.01
C LEU A 20 4.82 -3.68 -8.41
N LYS A 21 3.90 -3.14 -9.22
CA LYS A 21 4.18 -2.63 -10.58
C LYS A 21 5.34 -1.63 -10.60
N GLU A 22 5.37 -0.69 -9.70
CA GLU A 22 6.43 0.32 -9.64
C GLU A 22 7.75 -0.25 -9.09
N ILE A 23 7.66 -1.22 -8.16
CA ILE A 23 8.83 -1.96 -7.67
C ILE A 23 9.44 -2.79 -8.80
N GLU A 24 8.64 -3.54 -9.56
CA GLU A 24 9.09 -4.35 -10.71
C GLU A 24 9.78 -3.53 -11.79
N LYS A 25 9.32 -2.31 -12.06
CA LYS A 25 9.95 -1.42 -13.03
C LYS A 25 11.38 -1.04 -12.66
N ARG A 26 11.68 -0.92 -11.37
CA ARG A 26 12.99 -0.49 -10.86
C ARG A 26 13.91 -1.66 -10.55
N LEU A 27 13.33 -2.77 -10.13
CA LEU A 27 14.02 -3.97 -9.68
C LEU A 27 13.47 -5.20 -10.42
N PRO A 28 13.60 -5.28 -11.76
CA PRO A 28 12.96 -6.31 -12.58
C PRO A 28 13.55 -7.71 -12.36
N ASP A 29 14.81 -7.80 -11.94
CA ASP A 29 15.52 -9.07 -11.83
C ASP A 29 15.18 -9.86 -10.57
N TYR A 30 14.61 -9.20 -9.53
CA TYR A 30 14.28 -9.87 -8.29
C TYR A 30 13.04 -10.76 -8.43
N ASN A 31 12.98 -11.85 -7.64
CA ASN A 31 11.81 -12.69 -7.56
C ASN A 31 10.81 -12.11 -6.57
N TYR A 32 9.53 -12.08 -6.94
CA TYR A 32 8.45 -11.60 -6.08
C TYR A 32 7.36 -12.63 -5.88
N ILE A 33 6.86 -12.72 -4.64
CA ILE A 33 5.63 -13.44 -4.32
C ILE A 33 4.61 -12.40 -3.85
N TYR A 34 3.56 -12.21 -4.64
CA TYR A 34 2.43 -11.38 -4.25
C TYR A 34 1.37 -12.24 -3.57
N LEU A 35 0.85 -11.79 -2.43
CA LEU A 35 -0.25 -12.42 -1.72
C LEU A 35 -1.38 -11.43 -1.49
N GLY A 36 -2.53 -11.69 -2.13
CA GLY A 36 -3.79 -10.97 -1.92
C GLY A 36 -4.75 -11.76 -1.03
N ASP A 37 -5.16 -11.16 0.10
CA ASP A 37 -6.11 -11.80 1.02
C ASP A 37 -7.58 -11.48 0.65
N ASN A 38 -7.95 -11.82 -0.57
CA ASN A 38 -9.24 -11.46 -1.17
C ASN A 38 -10.45 -12.05 -0.44
N ALA A 39 -10.33 -13.26 0.13
CA ALA A 39 -11.41 -13.92 0.88
C ALA A 39 -11.85 -13.12 2.12
N ARG A 40 -10.96 -12.30 2.68
CA ARG A 40 -11.23 -11.51 3.88
C ARG A 40 -11.26 -9.99 3.64
N ALA A 41 -11.10 -9.58 2.39
CA ALA A 41 -11.24 -8.18 1.97
C ALA A 41 -12.67 -7.65 2.19
N PRO A 42 -12.87 -6.32 2.31
CA PRO A 42 -11.85 -5.28 2.46
C PRO A 42 -11.40 -5.11 3.92
N TYR A 43 -10.14 -4.71 4.14
CA TYR A 43 -9.60 -4.43 5.48
C TYR A 43 -9.98 -3.04 6.01
N GLY A 44 -10.34 -2.13 5.11
CA GLY A 44 -10.56 -0.72 5.41
C GLY A 44 -11.58 -0.42 6.52
N ASN A 45 -12.55 -1.31 6.73
CA ASN A 45 -13.62 -1.17 7.73
C ASN A 45 -13.48 -2.13 8.92
N ARG A 46 -12.43 -2.98 8.95
CA ARG A 46 -12.23 -3.97 10.02
C ARG A 46 -11.62 -3.31 11.28
N SER A 47 -11.78 -3.97 12.42
CA SER A 47 -11.15 -3.56 13.68
C SER A 47 -9.62 -3.62 13.57
N PHE A 48 -8.93 -2.96 14.51
CA PHE A 48 -7.48 -3.05 14.62
C PHE A 48 -7.02 -4.50 14.81
N GLU A 49 -7.64 -5.19 15.75
CA GLU A 49 -7.31 -6.58 16.10
C GLU A 49 -7.50 -7.54 14.93
N THR A 50 -8.61 -7.42 14.18
CA THR A 50 -8.88 -8.24 13.00
C THR A 50 -7.83 -8.03 11.92
N VAL A 51 -7.50 -6.78 11.60
CA VAL A 51 -6.49 -6.46 10.59
C VAL A 51 -5.11 -6.97 11.03
N TYR A 52 -4.75 -6.79 12.30
CA TYR A 52 -3.50 -7.29 12.85
C TYR A 52 -3.40 -8.81 12.70
N LYS A 53 -4.43 -9.56 13.14
CA LYS A 53 -4.47 -11.02 13.05
C LYS A 53 -4.30 -11.50 11.60
N TYR A 54 -5.10 -10.97 10.69
CA TYR A 54 -5.05 -11.38 9.28
C TYR A 54 -3.71 -11.04 8.62
N THR A 55 -3.16 -9.86 8.92
CA THR A 55 -1.85 -9.47 8.39
C THR A 55 -0.73 -10.35 8.94
N LEU A 56 -0.77 -10.71 10.23
CA LEU A 56 0.21 -11.59 10.85
C LEU A 56 0.19 -13.00 10.23
N GLU A 57 -1.00 -13.56 9.96
CA GLU A 57 -1.16 -14.84 9.28
C GLU A 57 -0.53 -14.80 7.88
N ALA A 58 -0.82 -13.76 7.10
CA ALA A 58 -0.24 -13.56 5.77
C ALA A 58 1.29 -13.39 5.81
N VAL A 59 1.81 -12.64 6.77
CA VAL A 59 3.26 -12.46 6.97
C VAL A 59 3.94 -13.79 7.30
N LYS A 60 3.37 -14.59 8.20
CA LYS A 60 3.88 -15.94 8.52
C LYS A 60 3.91 -16.80 7.27
N LYS A 61 2.82 -16.77 6.48
CA LYS A 61 2.73 -17.55 5.24
C LYS A 61 3.78 -17.16 4.21
N LEU A 62 4.03 -15.88 4.02
CA LEU A 62 5.10 -15.42 3.12
C LEU A 62 6.50 -15.82 3.64
N PHE A 63 6.72 -15.86 4.94
CA PHE A 63 7.98 -16.39 5.49
C PHE A 63 8.13 -17.90 5.28
N GLU A 64 7.04 -18.68 5.35
CA GLU A 64 7.02 -20.12 5.00
C GLU A 64 7.33 -20.35 3.51
N LEU A 65 6.97 -19.40 2.64
CA LEU A 65 7.26 -19.39 1.20
C LEU A 65 8.65 -18.81 0.86
N ASP A 66 9.57 -18.88 1.81
CA ASP A 66 10.95 -18.42 1.65
C ASP A 66 11.10 -16.96 1.24
N CYS A 67 10.24 -16.07 1.73
CA CYS A 67 10.50 -14.64 1.69
C CYS A 67 11.42 -14.23 2.86
N ASN A 68 12.35 -13.27 2.65
CA ASN A 68 13.15 -12.67 3.73
C ASN A 68 12.79 -11.20 3.98
N ILE A 69 12.23 -10.54 2.98
CA ILE A 69 11.70 -9.18 3.07
C ILE A 69 10.25 -9.23 2.62
N ILE A 70 9.35 -8.67 3.41
CA ILE A 70 7.92 -8.55 3.10
C ILE A 70 7.53 -7.08 3.09
N ILE A 71 6.86 -6.63 2.02
CA ILE A 71 6.30 -5.30 1.89
C ILE A 71 4.79 -5.38 2.10
N LEU A 72 4.29 -4.75 3.15
CA LEU A 72 2.85 -4.55 3.36
C LEU A 72 2.38 -3.42 2.44
N ALA A 73 1.94 -3.76 1.23
CA ALA A 73 1.48 -2.79 0.24
C ALA A 73 0.13 -2.15 0.65
N CYS A 74 -0.71 -2.89 1.39
CA CYS A 74 -1.97 -2.39 1.93
C CYS A 74 -1.72 -1.28 2.97
N ASN A 75 -2.27 -0.08 2.71
CA ASN A 75 -2.18 1.04 3.65
C ASN A 75 -2.85 0.73 4.99
N THR A 76 -4.02 0.08 4.99
CA THR A 76 -4.73 -0.30 6.21
C THR A 76 -3.93 -1.32 7.03
N ALA A 77 -3.32 -2.31 6.39
CA ALA A 77 -2.45 -3.29 7.06
C ALA A 77 -1.18 -2.61 7.60
N SER A 78 -0.52 -1.76 6.81
CA SER A 78 0.63 -0.96 7.25
C SER A 78 0.29 -0.09 8.45
N ALA A 79 -0.89 0.56 8.45
CA ALA A 79 -1.33 1.44 9.52
C ALA A 79 -1.66 0.71 10.83
N LYS A 80 -2.27 -0.48 10.73
CA LYS A 80 -2.83 -1.17 11.89
C LYS A 80 -1.99 -2.34 12.39
N ALA A 81 -1.18 -2.97 11.55
CA ALA A 81 -0.49 -4.20 11.91
C ALA A 81 1.04 -4.08 11.98
N LEU A 82 1.65 -3.29 11.10
CA LEU A 82 3.10 -3.29 10.91
C LEU A 82 3.89 -3.12 12.22
N ARG A 83 3.59 -2.05 12.97
CA ARG A 83 4.33 -1.75 14.22
C ARG A 83 4.22 -2.90 15.23
N SER A 84 3.01 -3.46 15.39
CA SER A 84 2.81 -4.59 16.32
C SER A 84 3.57 -5.82 15.87
N ILE A 85 3.54 -6.16 14.59
CA ILE A 85 4.29 -7.29 14.03
C ILE A 85 5.79 -7.08 14.23
N GLN A 86 6.33 -5.90 13.91
CA GLN A 86 7.75 -5.62 14.07
C GLN A 86 8.23 -5.68 15.53
N GLN A 87 7.42 -5.20 16.47
CA GLN A 87 7.83 -5.07 17.87
C GLN A 87 7.54 -6.31 18.71
N LYS A 88 6.49 -7.08 18.38
CA LYS A 88 6.02 -8.18 19.24
C LYS A 88 6.28 -9.56 18.67
N ASP A 89 6.18 -9.70 17.33
CA ASP A 89 6.12 -11.02 16.71
C ASP A 89 7.38 -11.36 15.91
N LEU A 90 7.94 -10.38 15.18
CA LEU A 90 8.93 -10.63 14.13
C LEU A 90 10.15 -11.38 14.64
N GLU A 91 10.69 -11.00 15.81
CA GLU A 91 11.87 -11.62 16.39
C GLU A 91 11.62 -13.11 16.73
N SER A 92 10.39 -13.43 17.17
CA SER A 92 10.04 -14.80 17.54
C SER A 92 9.68 -15.70 16.35
N ILE A 93 9.07 -15.12 15.29
CA ILE A 93 8.60 -15.91 14.14
C ILE A 93 9.63 -16.03 13.02
N ALA A 94 10.48 -15.03 12.85
CA ALA A 94 11.42 -14.94 11.73
C ALA A 94 12.62 -14.00 12.07
N PRO A 95 13.51 -14.40 12.99
CA PRO A 95 14.66 -13.56 13.38
C PRO A 95 15.51 -13.21 12.16
N GLY A 96 15.95 -11.96 12.09
CA GLY A 96 16.75 -11.43 10.99
C GLY A 96 16.00 -11.08 9.71
N LYS A 97 14.74 -11.49 9.53
CA LYS A 97 13.90 -11.10 8.39
C LYS A 97 13.28 -9.71 8.58
N ARG A 98 12.64 -9.17 7.55
CA ARG A 98 12.10 -7.80 7.57
C ARG A 98 10.66 -7.74 7.09
N VAL A 99 9.87 -6.89 7.75
CA VAL A 99 8.54 -6.48 7.29
C VAL A 99 8.55 -4.97 7.17
N LEU A 100 8.25 -4.46 5.98
CA LEU A 100 8.25 -3.04 5.62
C LEU A 100 6.82 -2.61 5.29
N GLY A 101 6.52 -1.32 5.39
CA GLY A 101 5.22 -0.77 5.05
C GLY A 101 5.32 0.42 4.09
N VAL A 102 4.18 0.82 3.52
CA VAL A 102 4.11 1.87 2.49
C VAL A 102 3.86 3.28 3.05
N ILE A 103 3.52 3.41 4.33
CA ILE A 103 3.23 4.72 4.94
C ILE A 103 4.52 5.53 5.10
N ARG A 104 5.53 4.96 5.73
CA ARG A 104 6.76 5.68 6.06
C ARG A 104 7.48 6.26 4.84
N PRO A 105 7.67 5.55 3.70
CA PRO A 105 8.24 6.14 2.50
C PRO A 105 7.47 7.38 2.03
N SER A 106 6.13 7.31 2.07
CA SER A 106 5.28 8.42 1.65
C SER A 106 5.39 9.63 2.58
N THR A 107 5.54 9.38 3.90
CA THR A 107 5.68 10.46 4.89
C THR A 107 7.08 11.09 4.87
N GLU A 108 8.12 10.35 4.54
CA GLU A 108 9.48 10.88 4.36
C GLU A 108 9.56 11.86 3.18
N ALA A 109 8.75 11.66 2.14
CA ALA A 109 8.77 12.49 0.94
C ALA A 109 8.02 13.83 1.08
N VAL A 110 7.13 13.99 2.06
CA VAL A 110 6.19 15.14 2.09
C VAL A 110 6.88 16.48 2.25
N ASP A 111 7.97 16.54 3.01
CA ASP A 111 8.66 17.82 3.26
C ASP A 111 9.22 18.43 1.99
N SER A 112 9.72 17.63 1.07
CA SER A 112 10.23 18.10 -0.21
C SER A 112 9.14 18.44 -1.23
N LEU A 113 7.93 17.88 -1.07
CA LEU A 113 6.83 17.98 -2.03
C LEU A 113 5.83 19.10 -1.69
N SER A 114 5.69 19.46 -0.40
CA SER A 114 4.78 20.51 0.03
C SER A 114 5.53 21.82 0.30
N LYS A 115 5.06 22.90 -0.31
CA LYS A 115 5.57 24.26 -0.08
C LYS A 115 4.86 24.93 1.10
N SER A 116 3.55 24.73 1.22
CA SER A 116 2.74 25.31 2.29
C SER A 116 2.94 24.64 3.64
N LYS A 117 3.48 23.40 3.65
CA LYS A 117 3.56 22.52 4.83
C LYS A 117 2.17 22.12 5.36
N HIS A 118 1.15 22.12 4.49
CA HIS A 118 -0.20 21.66 4.75
C HIS A 118 -0.53 20.48 3.84
N ILE A 119 -0.72 19.29 4.45
CA ILE A 119 -0.88 18.02 3.75
C ILE A 119 -2.29 17.46 3.97
N GLY A 120 -2.90 17.01 2.89
CA GLY A 120 -4.13 16.24 2.90
C GLY A 120 -3.87 14.75 2.71
N ILE A 121 -4.58 13.89 3.45
CA ILE A 121 -4.56 12.44 3.28
C ILE A 121 -5.96 11.98 2.90
N LEU A 122 -6.10 11.32 1.75
CA LEU A 122 -7.30 10.58 1.39
C LEU A 122 -7.04 9.10 1.66
N GLY A 123 -7.84 8.45 2.49
CA GLY A 123 -7.61 7.08 2.92
C GLY A 123 -8.89 6.29 3.22
N THR A 124 -8.73 5.00 3.53
CA THR A 124 -9.84 4.20 4.06
C THR A 124 -10.20 4.67 5.47
N VAL A 125 -11.41 4.31 5.94
CA VAL A 125 -11.84 4.59 7.32
C VAL A 125 -10.80 4.07 8.32
N GLY A 126 -10.27 2.87 8.09
CA GLY A 126 -9.28 2.24 8.98
C GLY A 126 -7.94 2.98 9.00
N THR A 127 -7.45 3.42 7.85
CA THR A 127 -6.22 4.21 7.73
C THR A 127 -6.36 5.54 8.44
N VAL A 128 -7.46 6.26 8.21
CA VAL A 128 -7.71 7.57 8.84
C VAL A 128 -7.86 7.43 10.36
N LYS A 129 -8.65 6.47 10.84
CA LYS A 129 -8.84 6.23 12.29
C LYS A 129 -7.56 5.78 13.02
N SER A 130 -6.60 5.21 12.33
CA SER A 130 -5.32 4.82 12.93
C SER A 130 -4.40 6.00 13.24
N GLU A 131 -4.63 7.16 12.60
CA GLU A 131 -3.78 8.35 12.65
C GLU A 131 -2.31 8.11 12.26
N SER A 132 -2.01 6.95 11.64
CA SER A 132 -0.62 6.54 11.36
C SER A 132 0.13 7.54 10.48
N TYR A 133 -0.54 8.18 9.50
CA TYR A 133 0.07 9.25 8.71
C TYR A 133 0.40 10.48 9.54
N ILE A 134 -0.53 10.94 10.39
CA ILE A 134 -0.32 12.08 11.29
C ILE A 134 0.86 11.80 12.20
N ILE A 135 0.86 10.63 12.86
CA ILE A 135 1.91 10.23 13.82
C ILE A 135 3.28 10.19 13.14
N GLU A 136 3.40 9.56 11.97
CA GLU A 136 4.68 9.44 11.28
C GLU A 136 5.16 10.79 10.71
N ILE A 137 4.27 11.63 10.16
CA ILE A 137 4.62 12.97 9.66
C ILE A 137 5.05 13.86 10.82
N GLN A 138 4.27 13.93 11.90
CA GLN A 138 4.60 14.79 13.05
C GLN A 138 5.89 14.39 13.77
N LYS A 139 6.21 13.08 13.77
CA LYS A 139 7.47 12.59 14.33
C LYS A 139 8.69 13.09 13.56
N MET A 140 8.60 13.21 12.24
CA MET A 140 9.70 13.64 11.37
C MET A 140 9.68 15.16 11.14
N TYR A 141 8.49 15.72 10.99
CA TYR A 141 8.25 17.10 10.60
C TYR A 141 7.16 17.72 11.48
N PRO A 142 7.47 18.12 12.72
CA PRO A 142 6.47 18.62 13.69
C PRO A 142 5.70 19.86 13.25
N THR A 143 6.25 20.61 12.30
CA THR A 143 5.65 21.85 11.77
C THR A 143 4.65 21.64 10.63
N ILE A 144 4.57 20.40 10.10
CA ILE A 144 3.64 20.07 9.00
C ILE A 144 2.23 19.87 9.56
N SER A 145 1.27 20.63 9.05
CA SER A 145 -0.15 20.44 9.30
C SER A 145 -0.71 19.29 8.45
N VAL A 146 -1.41 18.35 9.08
CA VAL A 146 -1.97 17.19 8.39
C VAL A 146 -3.48 17.12 8.63
N LYS A 147 -4.26 17.04 7.56
CA LYS A 147 -5.70 16.75 7.60
C LYS A 147 -5.98 15.45 6.86
N GLN A 148 -6.94 14.71 7.36
CA GLN A 148 -7.33 13.43 6.77
C GLN A 148 -8.82 13.40 6.45
N GLU A 149 -9.16 12.71 5.36
CA GLU A 149 -10.55 12.43 4.97
C GLU A 149 -10.69 10.94 4.64
N ALA A 150 -11.70 10.31 5.23
CA ALA A 150 -12.04 8.93 4.96
C ALA A 150 -12.92 8.82 3.71
N CYS A 151 -12.54 7.95 2.78
CA CYS A 151 -13.21 7.75 1.50
C CYS A 151 -13.80 6.32 1.42
N PRO A 152 -14.88 6.00 2.17
CA PRO A 152 -15.37 4.63 2.32
C PRO A 152 -15.91 4.01 1.03
N MET A 153 -16.34 4.83 0.06
CA MET A 153 -16.92 4.36 -1.21
C MET A 153 -15.88 4.13 -2.30
N TRP A 154 -14.65 4.65 -2.17
CA TRP A 154 -13.71 4.64 -3.27
C TRP A 154 -13.18 3.24 -3.62
N VAL A 155 -12.93 2.38 -2.61
CA VAL A 155 -12.55 0.98 -2.86
C VAL A 155 -13.70 0.20 -3.52
N PRO A 156 -14.94 0.20 -3.01
CA PRO A 156 -16.08 -0.43 -3.68
C PRO A 156 -16.30 0.06 -5.13
N LEU A 157 -16.15 1.36 -5.39
CA LEU A 157 -16.28 1.89 -6.75
C LEU A 157 -15.24 1.29 -7.71
N VAL A 158 -14.00 1.12 -7.25
CA VAL A 158 -12.93 0.54 -8.07
C VAL A 158 -13.16 -0.95 -8.29
N GLU A 159 -13.47 -1.70 -7.23
CA GLU A 159 -13.63 -3.15 -7.30
C GLU A 159 -14.83 -3.62 -8.11
N ASN A 160 -15.84 -2.74 -8.30
CA ASN A 160 -17.03 -3.02 -9.11
C ASN A 160 -17.03 -2.30 -10.48
N ASP A 161 -15.91 -1.72 -10.90
CA ASP A 161 -15.77 -0.92 -12.14
C ASP A 161 -16.69 0.32 -12.22
N GLU A 162 -17.39 0.66 -11.14
CA GLU A 162 -18.27 1.84 -11.05
C GLU A 162 -17.52 3.16 -11.15
N TYR A 163 -16.20 3.15 -10.92
CA TYR A 163 -15.35 4.34 -11.00
C TYR A 163 -15.27 4.95 -12.41
N LEU A 164 -15.62 4.18 -13.44
CA LEU A 164 -15.69 4.66 -14.82
C LEU A 164 -16.95 5.50 -15.08
N LEU A 165 -17.99 5.31 -14.26
CA LEU A 165 -19.29 5.96 -14.42
C LEU A 165 -19.39 7.30 -13.71
N ASP A 166 -20.34 8.15 -14.13
CA ASP A 166 -20.56 9.49 -13.55
C ASP A 166 -20.98 9.44 -12.08
N GLY A 167 -21.60 8.35 -11.62
CA GLY A 167 -21.97 8.16 -10.22
C GLY A 167 -20.79 8.25 -9.26
N ALA A 168 -19.58 7.87 -9.68
CA ALA A 168 -18.37 8.00 -8.89
C ALA A 168 -17.97 9.44 -8.61
N ASP A 169 -18.30 10.36 -9.53
CA ASP A 169 -17.92 11.77 -9.46
C ASP A 169 -18.46 12.44 -8.19
N TYR A 170 -19.66 12.07 -7.77
CA TYR A 170 -20.26 12.58 -6.53
C TYR A 170 -19.40 12.27 -5.30
N PHE A 171 -18.99 11.01 -5.14
CA PHE A 171 -18.22 10.59 -3.97
C PHE A 171 -16.82 11.18 -3.97
N ILE A 172 -16.19 11.26 -5.15
CA ILE A 172 -14.84 11.80 -5.29
C ILE A 172 -14.85 13.30 -4.98
N LYS A 173 -15.74 14.07 -5.62
CA LYS A 173 -15.91 15.50 -5.38
C LYS A 173 -16.22 15.80 -3.91
N LYS A 174 -17.14 15.04 -3.30
CA LYS A 174 -17.52 15.16 -1.89
C LYS A 174 -16.30 15.04 -0.98
N ASN A 175 -15.52 13.97 -1.11
CA ASN A 175 -14.40 13.73 -0.21
C ASN A 175 -13.26 14.75 -0.41
N ILE A 176 -12.97 15.15 -1.66
CA ILE A 176 -11.99 16.22 -1.93
C ILE A 176 -12.44 17.53 -1.29
N ASN A 177 -13.70 17.92 -1.48
CA ASN A 177 -14.24 19.14 -0.88
C ASN A 177 -14.19 19.09 0.65
N ASN A 178 -14.58 17.96 1.26
CA ASN A 178 -14.51 17.78 2.71
C ASN A 178 -13.09 17.94 3.24
N LEU A 179 -12.10 17.37 2.54
CA LEU A 179 -10.69 17.50 2.91
C LEU A 179 -10.25 18.98 2.87
N LEU A 180 -10.53 19.66 1.77
CA LEU A 180 -10.12 21.06 1.56
C LEU A 180 -10.87 22.06 2.46
N GLN A 181 -12.11 21.74 2.89
CA GLN A 181 -12.82 22.52 3.91
C GLN A 181 -12.17 22.43 5.30
N LYS A 182 -11.45 21.35 5.61
CA LYS A 182 -10.72 21.20 6.89
C LYS A 182 -9.48 22.09 6.94
N ASP A 183 -8.88 22.37 5.78
CA ASP A 183 -7.70 23.22 5.65
C ASP A 183 -7.53 23.67 4.20
N SER A 184 -7.81 24.95 3.93
CA SER A 184 -7.71 25.53 2.58
C SER A 184 -6.27 25.78 2.13
N SER A 185 -5.29 25.64 3.03
CA SER A 185 -3.87 25.80 2.73
C SER A 185 -3.21 24.51 2.21
N ILE A 186 -3.95 23.42 2.12
CA ILE A 186 -3.44 22.15 1.58
C ILE A 186 -2.95 22.35 0.14
N ASP A 187 -1.68 22.10 -0.10
CA ASP A 187 -1.04 22.11 -1.41
C ASP A 187 -0.60 20.71 -1.89
N THR A 188 -0.69 19.71 -1.03
CA THR A 188 -0.27 18.35 -1.32
C THR A 188 -1.26 17.36 -0.75
N ILE A 189 -1.69 16.38 -1.56
CA ILE A 189 -2.61 15.31 -1.17
C ILE A 189 -1.94 13.96 -1.40
N ILE A 190 -1.90 13.11 -0.36
CA ILE A 190 -1.43 11.72 -0.45
C ILE A 190 -2.63 10.80 -0.66
N LEU A 191 -2.53 9.92 -1.65
CA LEU A 191 -3.48 8.84 -1.88
C LEU A 191 -3.12 7.65 -0.98
N GLY A 192 -3.67 7.62 0.23
CA GLY A 192 -3.39 6.64 1.28
C GLY A 192 -4.17 5.32 1.11
N CYS A 193 -4.36 4.86 -0.13
CA CYS A 193 -4.93 3.57 -0.47
C CYS A 193 -4.45 3.12 -1.85
N THR A 194 -4.14 1.84 -1.97
CA THR A 194 -3.60 1.22 -3.19
C THR A 194 -4.59 1.17 -4.36
N HIS A 195 -5.88 1.33 -4.12
CA HIS A 195 -6.92 1.39 -5.15
C HIS A 195 -7.04 2.80 -5.79
N TYR A 196 -6.67 3.84 -5.08
CA TYR A 196 -6.94 5.22 -5.50
C TYR A 196 -6.18 5.67 -6.77
N PRO A 197 -5.03 5.08 -7.14
CA PRO A 197 -4.42 5.38 -8.44
C PRO A 197 -5.34 5.15 -9.65
N LEU A 198 -6.29 4.19 -9.59
CA LEU A 198 -7.26 3.96 -10.67
C LEU A 198 -8.29 5.08 -10.79
N LEU A 199 -8.48 5.88 -9.74
CA LEU A 199 -9.37 7.05 -9.71
C LEU A 199 -8.68 8.35 -10.10
N ILE A 200 -7.39 8.32 -10.48
CA ILE A 200 -6.54 9.50 -10.58
C ILE A 200 -7.12 10.60 -11.48
N ASP A 201 -7.72 10.25 -12.60
CA ASP A 201 -8.28 11.22 -13.55
C ASP A 201 -9.47 11.98 -12.92
N LYS A 202 -10.36 11.26 -12.22
CA LYS A 202 -11.48 11.87 -11.50
C LYS A 202 -10.99 12.67 -10.28
N ILE A 203 -9.98 12.18 -9.55
CA ILE A 203 -9.37 12.92 -8.45
C ILE A 203 -8.81 14.26 -8.96
N ARG A 204 -8.05 14.24 -10.04
CA ARG A 204 -7.50 15.46 -10.69
C ARG A 204 -8.59 16.41 -11.17
N LYS A 205 -9.67 15.88 -11.75
CA LYS A 205 -10.83 16.66 -12.23
C LYS A 205 -11.44 17.53 -11.11
N TYR A 206 -11.47 17.02 -9.89
CA TYR A 206 -12.09 17.72 -8.73
C TYR A 206 -11.11 18.35 -7.77
N THR A 207 -9.81 18.15 -7.96
CA THR A 207 -8.77 18.80 -7.17
C THR A 207 -8.40 20.15 -7.81
N PRO A 208 -8.40 21.26 -7.06
CA PRO A 208 -7.97 22.56 -7.57
C PRO A 208 -6.57 22.53 -8.18
N LEU A 209 -6.36 23.35 -9.21
CA LEU A 209 -5.04 23.52 -9.82
C LEU A 209 -4.03 24.00 -8.77
N GLY A 210 -2.81 23.49 -8.85
CA GLY A 210 -1.72 23.84 -7.93
C GLY A 210 -1.58 22.88 -6.75
N ILE A 211 -2.54 21.98 -6.50
CA ILE A 211 -2.40 20.93 -5.50
C ILE A 211 -1.66 19.71 -6.11
N THR A 212 -0.56 19.33 -5.48
CA THR A 212 0.21 18.14 -5.84
C THR A 212 -0.50 16.88 -5.34
N ILE A 213 -0.71 15.89 -6.21
CA ILE A 213 -1.25 14.58 -5.83
C ILE A 213 -0.12 13.56 -5.83
N ILE A 214 0.12 12.96 -4.66
CA ILE A 214 1.14 11.92 -4.46
C ILE A 214 0.51 10.55 -4.65
N ASN A 215 0.97 9.86 -5.68
CA ASN A 215 0.77 8.42 -5.85
C ASN A 215 1.96 7.68 -5.20
N GLN A 216 1.67 6.76 -4.30
CA GLN A 216 2.68 6.11 -3.46
C GLN A 216 3.64 5.18 -4.20
N GLY A 217 3.22 4.61 -5.34
CA GLY A 217 3.94 3.52 -6.00
C GLY A 217 5.42 3.84 -6.25
N GLU A 218 5.69 4.97 -6.93
CA GLU A 218 7.08 5.36 -7.24
C GLU A 218 7.91 5.68 -6.00
N ILE A 219 7.32 6.35 -5.02
CA ILE A 219 8.00 6.70 -3.77
C ILE A 219 8.38 5.44 -3.01
N VAL A 220 7.46 4.48 -2.89
CA VAL A 220 7.70 3.20 -2.22
C VAL A 220 8.78 2.41 -2.96
N ALA A 221 8.72 2.37 -4.30
CA ALA A 221 9.72 1.68 -5.11
C ALA A 221 11.13 2.29 -4.93
N ASN A 222 11.25 3.63 -4.97
CA ASN A 222 12.52 4.33 -4.71
C ASN A 222 13.04 4.07 -3.30
N SER A 223 12.17 4.18 -2.30
CA SER A 223 12.55 3.91 -0.91
C SER A 223 13.02 2.47 -0.73
N PHE A 224 12.40 1.52 -1.42
CA PHE A 224 12.80 0.11 -1.37
C PHE A 224 14.16 -0.14 -2.06
N CYS A 225 14.43 0.51 -3.20
CA CYS A 225 15.79 0.48 -3.81
C CYS A 225 16.84 0.96 -2.82
N ASN A 226 16.66 2.15 -2.26
CA ASN A 226 17.56 2.72 -1.27
C ASN A 226 17.68 1.85 0.01
N TYR A 227 16.60 1.14 0.36
CA TYR A 227 16.64 0.19 1.48
C TYR A 227 17.57 -0.98 1.19
N LEU A 228 17.47 -1.60 0.02
CA LEU A 228 18.33 -2.72 -0.39
C LEU A 228 19.81 -2.28 -0.46
N GLU A 229 20.09 -1.10 -1.02
CA GLU A 229 21.45 -0.54 -1.06
C GLU A 229 22.09 -0.37 0.32
N ARG A 230 21.28 0.01 1.31
CA ARG A 230 21.72 0.17 2.71
C ARG A 230 21.79 -1.15 3.50
N HIS A 231 21.22 -2.21 2.95
CA HIS A 231 21.17 -3.54 3.57
C HIS A 231 21.71 -4.64 2.65
N PRO A 232 22.99 -4.55 2.24
CA PRO A 232 23.60 -5.53 1.33
C PRO A 232 23.61 -6.95 1.90
N GLU A 233 23.54 -7.09 3.23
CA GLU A 233 23.42 -8.38 3.90
C GLU A 233 22.09 -9.10 3.62
N LEU A 234 21.01 -8.36 3.37
CA LEU A 234 19.71 -8.91 2.97
C LEU A 234 19.60 -9.05 1.46
N GLU A 235 20.14 -8.06 0.76
CA GLU A 235 20.05 -7.94 -0.70
C GLU A 235 20.78 -9.10 -1.40
N LYS A 236 22.01 -9.44 -0.95
CA LYS A 236 22.80 -10.55 -1.50
C LYS A 236 22.08 -11.90 -1.45
N ASP A 237 21.15 -12.05 -0.50
CA ASP A 237 20.39 -13.29 -0.30
C ASP A 237 19.07 -13.33 -1.09
N CYS A 238 18.73 -12.30 -1.88
CA CYS A 238 17.56 -12.30 -2.72
C CYS A 238 17.79 -13.10 -4.02
N PHE A 239 16.76 -13.84 -4.45
CA PHE A 239 16.74 -14.43 -5.80
C PHE A 239 16.67 -13.34 -6.88
N ARG A 240 17.44 -13.53 -7.95
CA ARG A 240 17.48 -12.63 -9.10
C ARG A 240 17.27 -13.42 -10.40
N LYS A 241 16.04 -13.94 -10.58
CA LYS A 241 15.64 -14.67 -11.80
C LYS A 241 14.48 -13.99 -12.53
N GLY A 242 13.97 -12.89 -11.98
CA GLY A 242 12.83 -12.20 -12.55
C GLY A 242 11.50 -12.97 -12.44
N GLU A 243 11.40 -13.95 -11.55
CA GLU A 243 10.20 -14.78 -11.39
C GLU A 243 9.11 -14.05 -10.61
N ARG A 244 7.84 -14.30 -10.99
CA ARG A 244 6.64 -13.72 -10.36
C ARG A 244 5.69 -14.82 -9.99
N GLN A 245 5.23 -14.82 -8.74
CA GLN A 245 4.18 -15.70 -8.26
C GLN A 245 3.06 -14.84 -7.68
N TYR A 246 1.83 -15.08 -8.11
CA TYR A 246 0.64 -14.40 -7.60
C TYR A 246 -0.22 -15.40 -6.85
N LEU A 247 -0.54 -15.06 -5.60
CA LEU A 247 -1.32 -15.89 -4.70
C LEU A 247 -2.56 -15.13 -4.24
N THR A 248 -3.69 -15.84 -4.17
CA THR A 248 -4.94 -15.30 -3.64
C THR A 248 -5.58 -16.28 -2.67
N THR A 249 -6.31 -15.77 -1.70
CA THR A 249 -7.09 -16.60 -0.75
C THR A 249 -8.49 -16.92 -1.27
N ASP A 250 -8.89 -16.40 -2.44
CA ASP A 250 -10.22 -16.56 -3.04
C ASP A 250 -10.16 -17.13 -4.47
N SER A 251 -11.15 -16.81 -5.34
CA SER A 251 -11.19 -17.22 -6.75
C SER A 251 -9.98 -16.69 -7.53
N THR A 252 -9.29 -17.60 -8.21
CA THR A 252 -8.19 -17.25 -9.11
C THR A 252 -8.67 -16.52 -10.35
N GLU A 253 -9.83 -16.93 -10.90
CA GLU A 253 -10.39 -16.28 -12.10
C GLU A 253 -10.70 -14.80 -11.83
N LEU A 254 -11.33 -14.51 -10.69
CA LEU A 254 -11.65 -13.13 -10.32
C LEU A 254 -10.36 -12.34 -10.00
N PHE A 255 -9.41 -13.00 -9.31
CA PHE A 255 -8.12 -12.37 -9.02
C PHE A 255 -7.36 -12.02 -10.30
N ASP A 256 -7.30 -12.92 -11.27
CA ASP A 256 -6.59 -12.71 -12.53
C ASP A 256 -7.24 -11.60 -13.35
N LEU A 257 -8.58 -11.58 -13.43
CA LEU A 257 -9.33 -10.52 -14.11
C LEU A 257 -9.07 -9.14 -13.51
N MET A 258 -9.25 -9.01 -12.21
CA MET A 258 -9.10 -7.73 -11.52
C MET A 258 -7.62 -7.35 -11.39
N GLY A 259 -6.77 -8.28 -10.99
CA GLY A 259 -5.34 -8.05 -10.82
C GLY A 259 -4.66 -7.58 -12.11
N SER A 260 -5.06 -8.10 -13.26
CA SER A 260 -4.56 -7.66 -14.56
C SER A 260 -4.84 -6.17 -14.82
N LYS A 261 -6.01 -5.66 -14.38
CA LYS A 261 -6.33 -4.23 -14.48
C LYS A 261 -5.37 -3.36 -13.63
N PHE A 262 -5.10 -3.78 -12.38
CA PHE A 262 -4.20 -3.05 -11.49
C PHE A 262 -2.75 -3.09 -11.95
N LEU A 263 -2.28 -4.25 -12.40
CA LEU A 263 -0.89 -4.43 -12.82
C LEU A 263 -0.65 -3.89 -14.25
N GLY A 264 -1.70 -3.93 -15.09
CA GLY A 264 -1.63 -3.51 -16.51
C GLY A 264 -1.02 -4.56 -17.43
N LYS A 265 -1.01 -5.83 -17.01
CA LYS A 265 -0.60 -7.02 -17.78
C LYS A 265 -1.35 -8.24 -17.27
N ASP A 266 -1.51 -9.26 -18.11
CA ASP A 266 -2.13 -10.51 -17.71
C ASP A 266 -1.32 -11.21 -16.61
N ILE A 267 -2.05 -11.80 -15.66
CA ILE A 267 -1.49 -12.57 -14.56
C ILE A 267 -2.18 -13.94 -14.47
N CYS A 268 -1.49 -14.89 -13.85
CA CYS A 268 -2.01 -16.20 -13.52
C CYS A 268 -1.71 -16.47 -12.04
N SER A 269 -2.76 -16.56 -11.24
CA SER A 269 -2.64 -16.74 -9.79
C SER A 269 -2.86 -18.20 -9.36
N GLN A 270 -2.50 -18.47 -8.13
CA GLN A 270 -2.73 -19.73 -7.46
C GLN A 270 -3.48 -19.48 -6.16
N LYS A 271 -4.45 -20.34 -5.86
CA LYS A 271 -5.20 -20.29 -4.61
C LYS A 271 -4.37 -20.83 -3.45
N ILE A 272 -4.43 -20.12 -2.31
CA ILE A 272 -3.74 -20.51 -1.07
C ILE A 272 -4.68 -20.32 0.12
N SER A 273 -4.42 -21.06 1.20
CA SER A 273 -5.09 -20.89 2.50
C SER A 273 -4.13 -20.25 3.51
N LEU A 274 -4.67 -19.37 4.36
CA LEU A 274 -4.00 -18.72 5.49
C LEU A 274 -4.49 -19.27 6.81
#